data_40a99bb21a488118dfdb4a7fd446b3ba
#
_entry.id   40a99bb21a488118dfdb4a7fd446b3ba
#
_cell.length_a   1.000
_cell.length_b   1.000
_cell.length_c   1.000
_cell.angle_alpha   90.00
_cell.angle_beta   90.00
_cell.angle_gamma   90.00
#
_symmetry.space_group_name_H-M   'P 1'
#
loop_
_entity.id
_entity.type
_entity.pdbx_description
1 polymer ?
#
loop_
_entity_poly.entity_id
_entity_poly.type
_entity_poly.pdbx_seq_one_letter_code
_entity_poly.pdbx_strand_id
1 'polypeptide(L)'
;KIMVQRVGAQAVISDVSNFVAKFNNGQVDMVGAPAYAYKPLEIYKGLGTNGAMFNFPVLQVTADFVIRPDQFPAGFGQKSRDWFVKNLPKSIAMIGRLEAGIPAKYKMNLTAEDKTKYQKMLRDGRMDMTKRGIYDPAMMSVLKKARCSVDKANFECSLGGE
;
A
#
# COMPACT_ATOMS: atom_id res chain seq x y z
N LYS A 1 -12.70 -0.48 3.42
CA LYS A 1 -13.77 -1.02 4.25
C LYS A 1 -13.76 -2.55 4.27
N ILE A 2 -13.87 -3.23 3.11
CA ILE A 2 -13.98 -4.70 3.00
C ILE A 2 -12.83 -5.42 3.71
N MET A 3 -11.58 -5.03 3.47
CA MET A 3 -10.41 -5.66 4.09
C MET A 3 -10.37 -5.48 5.61
N VAL A 4 -10.73 -4.29 6.11
CA VAL A 4 -10.80 -4.01 7.55
C VAL A 4 -11.85 -4.88 8.23
N GLN A 5 -13.00 -5.07 7.60
CA GLN A 5 -14.06 -5.94 8.13
C GLN A 5 -13.67 -7.42 8.13
N ARG A 6 -12.82 -7.87 7.17
CA ARG A 6 -12.32 -9.25 7.12
C ARG A 6 -11.44 -9.64 8.30
N VAL A 7 -10.75 -8.68 8.90
CA VAL A 7 -9.96 -8.90 10.13
C VAL A 7 -10.78 -8.66 11.41
N GLY A 8 -12.10 -8.52 11.29
CA GLY A 8 -12.98 -8.30 12.44
C GLY A 8 -12.96 -6.87 13.00
N ALA A 9 -12.30 -5.94 12.32
CA ALA A 9 -12.19 -4.57 12.77
C ALA A 9 -13.32 -3.68 12.19
N GLN A 10 -13.63 -2.60 12.90
CA GLN A 10 -14.59 -1.60 12.47
C GLN A 10 -13.92 -0.58 11.54
N ALA A 11 -14.48 -0.39 10.35
CA ALA A 11 -13.96 0.59 9.40
C ALA A 11 -14.48 1.99 9.68
N VAL A 12 -13.59 2.93 9.96
CA VAL A 12 -13.89 4.35 10.09
C VAL A 12 -13.55 5.05 8.78
N ILE A 13 -14.53 5.74 8.20
CA ILE A 13 -14.34 6.50 6.95
C ILE A 13 -13.47 7.72 7.25
N SER A 14 -12.42 7.88 6.47
CA SER A 14 -11.49 9.01 6.56
C SER A 14 -10.98 9.36 5.16
N ASP A 15 -10.42 10.55 5.05
CA ASP A 15 -9.73 11.02 3.86
C ASP A 15 -8.27 11.41 4.19
N VAL A 16 -7.52 11.82 3.16
CA VAL A 16 -6.10 12.15 3.30
C VAL A 16 -5.85 13.33 4.25
N SER A 17 -6.83 14.22 4.42
CA SER A 17 -6.68 15.42 5.28
C SER A 17 -6.84 15.13 6.78
N ASN A 18 -7.51 14.03 7.15
CA ASN A 18 -7.91 13.81 8.55
C ASN A 18 -7.55 12.46 9.16
N PHE A 19 -7.14 11.45 8.36
CA PHE A 19 -6.89 10.09 8.87
C PHE A 19 -5.77 10.04 9.92
N VAL A 20 -4.71 10.82 9.73
CA VAL A 20 -3.59 10.88 10.69
C VAL A 20 -4.01 11.57 11.98
N ALA A 21 -4.78 12.66 11.87
CA ALA A 21 -5.30 13.36 13.07
C ALA A 21 -6.18 12.43 13.90
N LYS A 22 -7.07 11.65 13.28
CA LYS A 22 -7.89 10.65 13.97
C LYS A 22 -7.04 9.61 14.72
N PHE A 23 -5.98 9.14 14.09
CA PHE A 23 -5.06 8.20 14.72
C PHE A 23 -4.28 8.84 15.88
N ASN A 24 -3.68 10.00 15.66
CA ASN A 24 -2.90 10.69 16.68
C ASN A 24 -3.73 11.11 17.90
N ASN A 25 -5.04 11.32 17.71
CA ASN A 25 -5.98 11.67 18.79
C ASN A 25 -6.69 10.43 19.38
N GLY A 26 -6.31 9.21 19.02
CA GLY A 26 -6.88 7.98 19.56
C GLY A 26 -8.34 7.72 19.15
N GLN A 27 -8.82 8.35 18.07
CA GLN A 27 -10.16 8.09 17.53
C GLN A 27 -10.22 6.80 16.70
N VAL A 28 -9.08 6.31 16.25
CA VAL A 28 -8.90 5.01 15.60
C VAL A 28 -7.62 4.36 16.10
N ASP A 29 -7.65 3.04 16.23
CA ASP A 29 -6.53 2.25 16.76
C ASP A 29 -5.51 1.87 15.67
N MET A 30 -5.92 1.93 14.39
CA MET A 30 -5.10 1.52 13.26
C MET A 30 -5.32 2.41 12.06
N VAL A 31 -4.23 2.71 11.35
CA VAL A 31 -4.28 3.42 10.07
C VAL A 31 -3.42 2.72 9.02
N GLY A 32 -3.88 2.73 7.76
CA GLY A 32 -3.09 2.31 6.62
C GLY A 32 -2.37 3.51 6.01
N ALA A 33 -1.04 3.47 5.99
CA ALA A 33 -0.21 4.50 5.39
C ALA A 33 1.07 3.90 4.81
N PRO A 34 1.70 4.54 3.80
CA PRO A 34 3.03 4.15 3.38
C PRO A 34 4.04 4.33 4.52
N ALA A 35 4.99 3.41 4.67
CA ALA A 35 5.97 3.47 5.76
C ALA A 35 6.77 4.80 5.76
N TYR A 36 7.12 5.32 4.59
CA TYR A 36 7.82 6.60 4.47
C TYR A 36 7.04 7.80 5.03
N ALA A 37 5.71 7.68 5.19
CA ALA A 37 4.88 8.74 5.76
C ALA A 37 5.00 8.88 7.28
N TYR A 38 5.67 7.95 7.95
CA TYR A 38 5.87 7.93 9.40
C TYR A 38 6.28 9.28 9.99
N LYS A 39 7.32 9.89 9.43
CA LYS A 39 7.83 11.17 9.91
C LYS A 39 7.12 12.38 9.26
N PRO A 40 6.99 12.46 7.92
CA PRO A 40 6.34 13.60 7.27
C PRO A 40 4.90 13.85 7.69
N LEU A 41 4.12 12.80 7.96
CA LEU A 41 2.74 12.92 8.45
C LEU A 41 2.62 12.78 9.97
N GLU A 42 3.74 12.79 10.70
CA GLU A 42 3.78 12.72 12.16
C GLU A 42 3.03 11.52 12.78
N ILE A 43 2.94 10.40 12.05
CA ILE A 43 2.25 9.17 12.52
C ILE A 43 2.85 8.65 13.83
N TYR A 44 4.14 8.94 14.07
CA TYR A 44 4.83 8.58 15.32
C TYR A 44 4.14 9.13 16.58
N LYS A 45 3.38 10.21 16.49
CA LYS A 45 2.67 10.78 17.63
C LYS A 45 1.56 9.84 18.15
N GLY A 46 0.83 9.20 17.24
CA GLY A 46 -0.23 8.26 17.58
C GLY A 46 0.26 6.88 18.02
N LEU A 47 1.51 6.49 17.65
CA LEU A 47 2.07 5.21 18.04
C LEU A 47 2.39 5.13 19.55
N GLY A 48 2.70 6.24 20.19
CA GLY A 48 3.06 6.28 21.60
C GLY A 48 4.24 5.33 21.95
N THR A 49 4.18 4.73 23.13
CA THR A 49 5.22 3.79 23.60
C THR A 49 5.01 2.35 23.13
N ASN A 50 3.76 1.93 22.95
CA ASN A 50 3.34 0.54 22.69
C ASN A 50 2.87 0.30 21.26
N GLY A 51 2.89 1.32 20.43
CA GLY A 51 2.46 1.21 19.03
C GLY A 51 3.42 0.36 18.20
N ALA A 52 2.91 -0.19 17.10
CA ALA A 52 3.69 -1.01 16.18
C ALA A 52 3.33 -0.71 14.73
N MET A 53 4.27 -0.93 13.84
CA MET A 53 4.11 -0.85 12.39
C MET A 53 4.43 -2.21 11.78
N PHE A 54 3.54 -2.73 10.96
CA PHE A 54 3.81 -3.96 10.23
C PHE A 54 5.01 -3.77 9.29
N ASN A 55 6.05 -4.57 9.49
CA ASN A 55 7.18 -4.69 8.57
C ASN A 55 6.84 -5.72 7.47
N PHE A 56 5.69 -5.54 6.84
CA PHE A 56 5.16 -6.40 5.80
C PHE A 56 4.22 -5.58 4.89
N PRO A 57 4.38 -5.61 3.57
CA PRO A 57 3.54 -4.86 2.65
C PRO A 57 2.12 -5.46 2.60
N VAL A 58 1.15 -4.75 3.15
CA VAL A 58 -0.27 -5.17 3.12
C VAL A 58 -1.01 -4.61 1.91
N LEU A 59 -0.50 -3.54 1.31
CA LEU A 59 -1.11 -2.85 0.18
C LEU A 59 -0.01 -2.21 -0.66
N GLN A 60 -0.19 -2.24 -1.97
CA GLN A 60 0.60 -1.45 -2.90
C GLN A 60 -0.28 -0.38 -3.53
N VAL A 61 0.19 0.86 -3.51
CA VAL A 61 -0.50 2.01 -4.10
C VAL A 61 0.40 2.61 -5.17
N THR A 62 -0.19 2.89 -6.32
CA THR A 62 0.41 3.71 -7.37
C THR A 62 -0.20 5.10 -7.33
N ALA A 63 0.58 6.12 -7.61
CA ALA A 63 0.10 7.48 -7.79
C ALA A 63 0.28 7.88 -9.26
N ASP A 64 -0.81 8.28 -9.90
CA ASP A 64 -0.82 8.69 -11.29
C ASP A 64 -1.12 10.19 -11.40
N PHE A 65 -0.40 10.87 -12.28
CA PHE A 65 -0.68 12.26 -12.61
C PHE A 65 -1.54 12.31 -13.86
N VAL A 66 -2.77 12.77 -13.70
CA VAL A 66 -3.72 12.95 -14.81
C VAL A 66 -3.78 14.42 -15.17
N ILE A 67 -3.60 14.72 -16.45
CA ILE A 67 -3.67 16.10 -16.99
C ILE A 67 -4.79 16.22 -18.02
N ARG A 68 -5.27 17.43 -18.21
CA ARG A 68 -6.09 17.80 -19.37
C ARG A 68 -5.13 18.28 -20.47
N PRO A 69 -4.95 17.53 -21.56
CA PRO A 69 -3.91 17.84 -22.56
C PRO A 69 -4.05 19.21 -23.19
N ASP A 70 -5.29 19.70 -23.35
CA ASP A 70 -5.65 21.00 -23.91
C ASP A 70 -5.19 22.20 -23.04
N GLN A 71 -4.91 21.96 -21.75
CA GLN A 71 -4.44 22.98 -20.80
C GLN A 71 -2.90 23.08 -20.74
N PHE A 72 -2.18 22.27 -21.49
CA PHE A 72 -0.72 22.20 -21.45
C PHE A 72 -0.12 22.30 -22.86
N PRO A 73 1.14 22.79 -22.98
CA PRO A 73 1.83 22.83 -24.26
C PRO A 73 1.96 21.45 -24.91
N ALA A 74 2.00 21.40 -26.24
CA ALA A 74 2.18 20.15 -26.98
C ALA A 74 3.42 19.38 -26.49
N GLY A 75 3.28 18.07 -26.30
CA GLY A 75 4.34 17.20 -25.82
C GLY A 75 4.61 17.26 -24.32
N PHE A 76 3.89 18.06 -23.54
CA PHE A 76 4.09 18.17 -22.09
C PHE A 76 4.00 16.81 -21.38
N GLY A 77 3.01 15.99 -21.73
CA GLY A 77 2.84 14.67 -21.11
C GLY A 77 4.05 13.75 -21.31
N GLN A 78 4.66 13.75 -22.52
CA GLN A 78 5.86 12.94 -22.75
C GLN A 78 7.06 13.50 -22.00
N LYS A 79 7.28 14.81 -22.03
CA LYS A 79 8.37 15.48 -21.28
C LYS A 79 8.26 15.21 -19.78
N SER A 80 7.03 15.19 -19.24
CA SER A 80 6.78 14.85 -17.85
C SER A 80 7.14 13.41 -17.53
N ARG A 81 6.76 12.44 -18.37
CA ARG A 81 7.14 11.02 -18.21
C ARG A 81 8.65 10.86 -18.20
N ASP A 82 9.34 11.46 -19.16
CA ASP A 82 10.80 11.38 -19.26
C ASP A 82 11.48 11.97 -18.02
N TRP A 83 10.96 13.08 -17.51
CA TRP A 83 11.45 13.71 -16.29
C TRP A 83 11.24 12.80 -15.06
N PHE A 84 10.06 12.20 -14.91
CA PHE A 84 9.77 11.25 -13.82
C PHE A 84 10.68 10.03 -13.88
N VAL A 85 10.85 9.41 -15.04
CA VAL A 85 11.75 8.25 -15.22
C VAL A 85 13.18 8.62 -14.83
N LYS A 86 13.69 9.79 -15.29
CA LYS A 86 15.03 10.28 -14.95
C LYS A 86 15.22 10.50 -13.44
N ASN A 87 14.18 10.94 -12.73
CA ASN A 87 14.26 11.28 -11.31
C ASN A 87 13.82 10.15 -10.38
N LEU A 88 13.28 9.04 -10.91
CA LEU A 88 12.84 7.88 -10.13
C LEU A 88 13.90 7.36 -9.14
N PRO A 89 15.19 7.20 -9.52
CA PRO A 89 16.21 6.75 -8.56
C PRO A 89 16.37 7.67 -7.34
N LYS A 90 16.22 8.99 -7.52
CA LYS A 90 16.27 9.95 -6.40
C LYS A 90 15.08 9.78 -5.45
N SER A 91 13.90 9.55 -6.02
CA SER A 91 12.68 9.31 -5.23
C SER A 91 12.78 8.01 -4.43
N ILE A 92 13.26 6.93 -5.03
CA ILE A 92 13.51 5.65 -4.35
C ILE A 92 14.51 5.82 -3.21
N ALA A 93 15.62 6.53 -3.46
CA ALA A 93 16.63 6.79 -2.42
C ALA A 93 16.08 7.64 -1.28
N MET A 94 15.20 8.60 -1.57
CA MET A 94 14.52 9.40 -0.54
C MET A 94 13.60 8.55 0.32
N ILE A 95 12.76 7.70 -0.30
CA ILE A 95 11.88 6.76 0.40
C ILE A 95 12.70 5.86 1.32
N GLY A 96 13.77 5.25 0.82
CA GLY A 96 14.65 4.39 1.63
C GLY A 96 15.25 5.10 2.85
N ARG A 97 15.65 6.38 2.71
CA ARG A 97 16.12 7.16 3.87
C ARG A 97 15.03 7.43 4.89
N LEU A 98 13.81 7.74 4.44
CA LEU A 98 12.68 7.98 5.35
C LEU A 98 12.29 6.71 6.12
N GLU A 99 12.28 5.56 5.44
CA GLU A 99 11.98 4.26 6.05
C GLU A 99 13.09 3.77 6.98
N ALA A 100 14.35 4.04 6.65
CA ALA A 100 15.49 3.76 7.53
C ALA A 100 15.42 4.57 8.84
N GLY A 101 14.80 5.74 8.82
CA GLY A 101 14.59 6.59 9.99
C GLY A 101 13.51 6.10 10.96
N ILE A 102 12.78 5.03 10.64
CA ILE A 102 11.76 4.45 11.54
C ILE A 102 12.48 3.63 12.64
N PRO A 103 12.26 3.96 13.93
CA PRO A 103 12.88 3.21 15.03
C PRO A 103 12.54 1.72 15.00
N ALA A 104 13.55 0.86 15.21
CA ALA A 104 13.38 -0.60 15.16
C ALA A 104 12.32 -1.11 16.14
N LYS A 105 12.17 -0.45 17.30
CA LYS A 105 11.16 -0.80 18.31
C LYS A 105 9.72 -0.79 17.80
N TYR A 106 9.42 -0.02 16.76
CA TYR A 106 8.08 0.04 16.16
C TYR A 106 7.90 -0.98 15.04
N LYS A 107 8.98 -1.58 14.53
CA LYS A 107 8.89 -2.53 13.42
C LYS A 107 8.46 -3.91 13.92
N MET A 108 7.21 -4.26 13.67
CA MET A 108 6.67 -5.59 13.97
C MET A 108 7.02 -6.54 12.82
N ASN A 109 7.91 -7.49 13.08
CA ASN A 109 8.22 -8.55 12.13
C ASN A 109 7.25 -9.72 12.33
N LEU A 110 6.56 -10.08 11.26
CA LEU A 110 5.67 -11.24 11.25
C LEU A 110 6.47 -12.53 11.11
N THR A 111 5.98 -13.60 11.75
CA THR A 111 6.49 -14.96 11.52
C THR A 111 6.19 -15.40 10.08
N ALA A 112 6.86 -16.45 9.60
CA ALA A 112 6.57 -17.01 8.27
C ALA A 112 5.11 -17.50 8.16
N GLU A 113 4.60 -18.08 9.23
CA GLU A 113 3.20 -18.53 9.32
C GLU A 113 2.23 -17.36 9.22
N ASP A 114 2.46 -16.26 9.98
CA ASP A 114 1.61 -15.08 9.94
C ASP A 114 1.63 -14.41 8.55
N LYS A 115 2.81 -14.31 7.92
CA LYS A 115 2.91 -13.81 6.55
C LYS A 115 2.05 -14.62 5.59
N THR A 116 2.08 -15.95 5.69
CA THR A 116 1.27 -16.83 4.85
C THR A 116 -0.23 -16.64 5.11
N LYS A 117 -0.64 -16.51 6.39
CA LYS A 117 -2.04 -16.20 6.75
C LYS A 117 -2.50 -14.86 6.16
N TYR A 118 -1.66 -13.82 6.27
CA TYR A 118 -1.96 -12.52 5.68
C TYR A 118 -2.06 -12.57 4.16
N GLN A 119 -1.12 -13.23 3.48
CA GLN A 119 -1.16 -13.40 2.03
C GLN A 119 -2.44 -14.10 1.58
N LYS A 120 -2.84 -15.17 2.27
CA LYS A 120 -4.10 -15.87 1.99
C LYS A 120 -5.30 -14.94 2.18
N MET A 121 -5.36 -14.23 3.29
CA MET A 121 -6.45 -13.27 3.56
C MET A 121 -6.52 -12.17 2.48
N LEU A 122 -5.37 -11.63 2.07
CA LEU A 122 -5.30 -10.62 1.01
C LEU A 122 -5.78 -11.17 -0.34
N ARG A 123 -5.39 -12.43 -0.67
CA ARG A 123 -5.88 -13.12 -1.86
C ARG A 123 -7.40 -13.32 -1.81
N ASP A 124 -7.92 -13.86 -0.72
CA ASP A 124 -9.37 -14.07 -0.56
C ASP A 124 -10.15 -12.74 -0.67
N GLY A 125 -9.56 -11.63 -0.19
CA GLY A 125 -10.10 -10.30 -0.36
C GLY A 125 -10.14 -9.85 -1.82
N ARG A 126 -9.06 -10.09 -2.59
CA ARG A 126 -9.03 -9.77 -4.03
C ARG A 126 -10.08 -10.58 -4.80
N MET A 127 -10.15 -11.88 -4.51
CA MET A 127 -11.14 -12.77 -5.12
C MET A 127 -12.58 -12.29 -4.87
N ASP A 128 -12.89 -11.90 -3.63
CA ASP A 128 -14.20 -11.38 -3.27
C ASP A 128 -14.50 -10.06 -3.99
N MET A 129 -13.54 -9.14 -4.05
CA MET A 129 -13.70 -7.87 -4.78
C MET A 129 -13.86 -8.07 -6.29
N THR A 130 -13.17 -9.04 -6.88
CA THR A 130 -13.35 -9.43 -8.29
C THR A 130 -14.74 -10.00 -8.52
N LYS A 131 -15.19 -10.92 -7.66
CA LYS A 131 -16.54 -11.48 -7.74
C LYS A 131 -17.64 -10.44 -7.62
N ARG A 132 -17.42 -9.37 -6.87
CA ARG A 132 -18.35 -8.23 -6.72
C ARG A 132 -18.25 -7.21 -7.87
N GLY A 133 -17.41 -7.42 -8.87
CA GLY A 133 -17.21 -6.50 -9.97
C GLY A 133 -16.46 -5.22 -9.60
N ILE A 134 -15.79 -5.17 -8.43
CA ILE A 134 -14.97 -4.02 -8.01
C ILE A 134 -13.61 -4.05 -8.72
N TYR A 135 -13.04 -5.24 -8.88
CA TYR A 135 -11.82 -5.48 -9.63
C TYR A 135 -12.13 -6.15 -10.97
N ASP A 136 -11.44 -5.71 -12.01
CA ASP A 136 -11.52 -6.32 -13.34
C ASP A 136 -10.77 -7.67 -13.34
N PRO A 137 -11.42 -8.79 -13.74
CA PRO A 137 -10.80 -10.13 -13.72
C PRO A 137 -9.58 -10.24 -14.64
N ALA A 138 -9.62 -9.57 -15.82
CA ALA A 138 -8.52 -9.63 -16.77
C ALA A 138 -7.29 -8.91 -16.19
N MET A 139 -7.48 -7.77 -15.55
CA MET A 139 -6.42 -7.05 -14.87
C MET A 139 -5.86 -7.86 -13.69
N MET A 140 -6.70 -8.53 -12.91
CA MET A 140 -6.26 -9.38 -11.80
C MET A 140 -5.38 -10.53 -12.30
N SER A 141 -5.73 -11.15 -13.43
CA SER A 141 -4.89 -12.17 -14.08
C SER A 141 -3.52 -11.62 -14.52
N VAL A 142 -3.48 -10.40 -15.10
CA VAL A 142 -2.22 -9.74 -15.46
C VAL A 142 -1.36 -9.47 -14.23
N LEU A 143 -1.94 -8.94 -13.17
CA LEU A 143 -1.23 -8.67 -11.91
C LEU A 143 -0.70 -9.93 -11.25
N LYS A 144 -1.45 -11.03 -11.30
CA LYS A 144 -0.97 -12.34 -10.84
C LYS A 144 0.25 -12.81 -11.64
N LYS A 145 0.19 -12.76 -12.98
CA LYS A 145 1.32 -13.11 -13.84
C LYS A 145 2.55 -12.26 -13.50
N ALA A 146 2.38 -10.97 -13.28
CA ALA A 146 3.45 -10.07 -12.88
C ALA A 146 4.06 -10.47 -11.52
N ARG A 147 3.24 -10.73 -10.49
CA ARG A 147 3.73 -11.22 -9.19
C ARG A 147 4.54 -12.51 -9.34
N CYS A 148 4.03 -13.47 -10.10
CA CYS A 148 4.67 -14.76 -10.30
C CYS A 148 5.92 -14.69 -11.19
N SER A 149 6.08 -13.65 -12.00
CA SER A 149 7.33 -13.42 -12.73
C SER A 149 8.46 -12.95 -11.80
N VAL A 150 8.10 -12.20 -10.74
CA VAL A 150 9.04 -11.67 -9.74
C VAL A 150 9.36 -12.72 -8.67
N ASP A 151 8.35 -13.43 -8.19
CA ASP A 151 8.48 -14.47 -7.16
C ASP A 151 7.77 -15.76 -7.59
N LYS A 152 8.51 -16.63 -8.28
CA LYS A 152 8.00 -17.93 -8.79
C LYS A 152 7.66 -18.91 -7.67
N ALA A 153 8.22 -18.72 -6.47
CA ALA A 153 7.99 -19.59 -5.32
C ALA A 153 6.75 -19.19 -4.53
N ASN A 154 6.12 -18.07 -4.87
CA ASN A 154 4.91 -17.62 -4.17
C ASN A 154 3.79 -18.65 -4.33
N PHE A 155 3.20 -19.06 -3.20
CA PHE A 155 2.16 -20.09 -3.18
C PHE A 155 0.94 -19.75 -4.05
N GLU A 156 0.64 -18.48 -4.24
CA GLU A 156 -0.48 -18.02 -5.08
C GLU A 156 -0.32 -18.40 -6.56
N CYS A 157 0.92 -18.65 -7.01
CA CYS A 157 1.20 -18.93 -8.42
C CYS A 157 0.64 -20.26 -8.89
N SER A 158 0.52 -21.24 -7.98
CA SER A 158 -0.07 -22.56 -8.25
C SER A 158 -1.60 -22.58 -8.14
N LEU A 159 -2.23 -21.51 -7.60
CA LEU A 159 -3.67 -21.48 -7.36
C LEU A 159 -4.42 -20.88 -8.55
N GLY A 160 -5.61 -21.44 -8.86
CA GLY A 160 -6.52 -20.88 -9.86
C GLY A 160 -7.37 -19.73 -9.34
N GLY A 161 -8.15 -19.09 -10.24
CA GLY A 161 -9.23 -18.17 -9.87
C GLY A 161 -8.88 -16.68 -9.85
N GLU A 162 -7.62 -16.31 -10.07
CA GLU A 162 -7.20 -14.93 -10.42
C GLU A 162 -6.74 -14.87 -11.84
#